data_2768db2c44f3114206633b198543a5c8
#
_entry.id   2768db2c44f3114206633b198543a5c8
#
_cell.length_a   1.000
_cell.length_b   1.000
_cell.length_c   1.000
_cell.angle_alpha   90.00
_cell.angle_beta   90.00
_cell.angle_gamma   90.00
#
_symmetry.space_group_name_H-M   'P 1'
#
loop_
_entity.id
_entity.type
_entity.pdbx_description
1 polymer ?
#
loop_
_entity_poly.entity_id
_entity_poly.type
_entity_poly.pdbx_seq_one_letter_code
_entity_poly.pdbx_strand_id
1 'polypeptide(L)'
;DRYFNFEWNLNGSLCLGFRTGRKNAARLRLKNHKELFAFRGEKTEDGWEIFYEIPASFVQLFIPDFALTPGKVLRANCYKCGDKTEKPHFISWNPVTSENPDFHRSQDFGRMILG
;
A
#
# COMPACT_ATOMS: atom_id res chain seq x y z
N ASP A 1 -6.34 -10.00 -10.87
CA ASP A 1 -4.90 -9.75 -10.69
C ASP A 1 -4.51 -8.28 -10.61
N ARG A 2 -5.47 -7.40 -10.44
CA ARG A 2 -5.20 -5.98 -10.21
C ARG A 2 -5.09 -5.70 -8.72
N TYR A 3 -4.24 -4.75 -8.37
CA TYR A 3 -4.05 -4.32 -7.00
C TYR A 3 -3.83 -2.82 -6.91
N PHE A 4 -4.15 -2.24 -5.75
CA PHE A 4 -3.81 -0.87 -5.43
C PHE A 4 -2.41 -0.84 -4.83
N ASN A 5 -1.69 0.22 -5.16
CA ASN A 5 -0.37 0.47 -4.63
C ASN A 5 -0.37 1.86 -3.98
N PHE A 6 -0.23 1.89 -2.67
CA PHE A 6 -0.17 3.11 -1.87
C PHE A 6 1.25 3.30 -1.38
N GLU A 7 1.91 4.35 -1.82
CA GLU A 7 3.25 4.69 -1.36
C GLU A 7 3.21 6.03 -0.64
N TRP A 8 3.43 6.00 0.65
CA TRP A 8 3.40 7.16 1.51
C TRP A 8 4.79 7.52 2.01
N ASN A 9 5.03 8.82 2.24
CA ASN A 9 6.12 9.27 3.09
C ASN A 9 5.55 9.87 4.39
N LEU A 10 6.42 10.21 5.31
CA LEU A 10 6.03 10.78 6.60
C LEU A 10 5.23 12.10 6.47
N ASN A 11 5.50 12.87 5.43
CA ASN A 11 4.82 14.15 5.19
C ASN A 11 3.45 14.00 4.54
N GLY A 12 3.04 12.77 4.22
CA GLY A 12 1.75 12.50 3.60
C GLY A 12 1.73 12.67 2.09
N SER A 13 2.88 12.71 1.43
CA SER A 13 2.91 12.60 -0.02
C SER A 13 2.52 11.18 -0.42
N LEU A 14 1.68 11.06 -1.42
CA LEU A 14 1.15 9.77 -1.87
C LEU A 14 1.43 9.55 -3.35
N CYS A 15 2.03 8.40 -3.65
CA CYS A 15 2.01 7.84 -4.98
C CYS A 15 1.00 6.69 -4.98
N LEU A 16 -0.08 6.85 -5.72
CA LEU A 16 -1.19 5.89 -5.76
C LEU A 16 -1.33 5.32 -7.16
N GLY A 17 -1.35 4.01 -7.27
CA GLY A 17 -1.53 3.30 -8.52
C GLY A 17 -2.59 2.21 -8.43
N PHE A 18 -3.24 1.93 -9.56
CA PHE A 18 -4.04 0.75 -9.78
C PHE A 18 -3.42 -0.01 -10.94
N ARG A 19 -2.94 -1.23 -10.70
CA ARG A 19 -2.03 -1.87 -11.63
C ARG A 19 -2.10 -3.40 -11.63
N THR A 20 -1.54 -3.99 -12.68
CA THR A 20 -1.35 -5.44 -12.79
C THR A 20 0.10 -5.86 -12.60
N GLY A 21 1.01 -4.93 -12.42
CA GLY A 21 2.44 -5.16 -12.23
C GLY A 21 3.23 -3.87 -12.33
N ARG A 22 4.54 -3.97 -12.43
CA ARG A 22 5.42 -2.80 -12.45
C ARG A 22 5.14 -1.86 -13.62
N LYS A 23 4.87 -2.41 -14.80
CA LYS A 23 4.74 -1.63 -16.03
C LYS A 23 3.33 -1.11 -16.33
N ASN A 24 2.32 -1.89 -15.98
CA ASN A 24 0.93 -1.60 -16.31
C ASN A 24 0.22 -0.93 -15.14
N ALA A 25 0.33 0.38 -15.04
CA ALA A 25 -0.21 1.14 -13.94
C ALA A 25 -1.03 2.34 -14.42
N ALA A 26 -2.22 2.48 -13.87
CA ALA A 26 -2.94 3.75 -13.86
C ALA A 26 -2.53 4.51 -12.60
N ARG A 27 -1.94 5.67 -12.76
CA ARG A 27 -1.61 6.55 -11.62
C ARG A 27 -2.79 7.43 -11.30
N LEU A 28 -3.14 7.46 -10.02
CA LEU A 28 -4.28 8.22 -9.52
C LEU A 28 -3.77 9.45 -8.78
N ARG A 29 -4.31 10.61 -9.11
CA ARG A 29 -4.02 11.87 -8.43
C ARG A 29 -5.29 12.41 -7.81
N LEU A 30 -5.27 12.59 -6.51
CA LEU A 30 -6.42 13.08 -5.74
C LEU A 30 -6.02 14.37 -5.05
N LYS A 31 -6.87 15.39 -5.15
CA LYS A 31 -6.58 16.70 -4.54
C LYS A 31 -6.55 16.63 -3.01
N ASN A 32 -7.44 15.84 -2.42
CA ASN A 32 -7.62 15.75 -0.98
C ASN A 32 -7.25 14.37 -0.44
N HIS A 33 -6.12 13.80 -0.91
CA HIS A 33 -5.75 12.43 -0.54
C HIS A 33 -5.52 12.26 0.96
N LYS A 34 -4.95 13.25 1.65
CA LYS A 34 -4.74 13.17 3.10
C LYS A 34 -6.05 13.08 3.87
N GLU A 35 -7.05 13.86 3.46
CA GLU A 35 -8.37 13.84 4.09
C GLU A 35 -9.15 12.58 3.74
N LEU A 36 -9.14 12.20 2.45
CA LEU A 36 -9.84 11.00 1.98
C LEU A 36 -9.37 9.74 2.70
N PHE A 37 -8.07 9.61 2.91
CA PHE A 37 -7.47 8.46 3.56
C PHE A 37 -7.17 8.69 5.04
N ALA A 38 -7.66 9.78 5.63
CA ALA A 38 -7.44 10.12 7.04
C ALA A 38 -5.97 9.99 7.46
N PHE A 39 -5.06 10.47 6.62
CA PHE A 39 -3.63 10.34 6.83
C PHE A 39 -3.15 11.07 8.06
N ARG A 40 -2.27 10.43 8.81
CA ARG A 40 -1.59 11.01 9.95
C ARG A 40 -0.17 10.47 10.02
N GLY A 41 0.82 11.35 10.10
CA GLY A 41 2.22 10.99 10.24
C GLY A 41 2.82 11.60 11.48
N GLU A 42 3.61 10.85 12.21
CA GLU A 42 4.25 11.26 13.46
C GLU A 42 5.69 10.77 13.53
N LYS A 43 6.58 11.64 14.04
CA LYS A 43 7.91 11.20 14.46
C LYS A 43 7.81 10.57 15.83
N THR A 44 8.52 9.48 16.04
CA THR A 44 8.63 8.81 17.33
C THR A 44 10.07 8.91 17.83
N GLU A 45 10.32 8.48 19.07
CA GLU A 45 11.68 8.46 19.64
C GLU A 45 12.64 7.64 18.78
N ASP A 46 12.19 6.50 18.25
CA ASP A 46 13.03 5.56 17.51
C ASP A 46 12.80 5.58 15.98
N GLY A 47 11.94 6.45 15.47
CA GLY A 47 11.65 6.48 14.05
C GLY A 47 10.44 7.34 13.70
N TRP A 48 9.48 6.73 12.99
CA TRP A 48 8.26 7.42 12.59
C TRP A 48 7.13 6.43 12.36
N GLU A 49 5.91 6.93 12.43
CA GLU A 49 4.70 6.16 12.19
C GLU A 49 3.79 6.90 11.22
N ILE A 50 3.07 6.16 10.40
CA ILE A 50 1.97 6.69 9.61
C ILE A 50 0.72 5.86 9.86
N PHE A 51 -0.42 6.54 9.84
CA PHE A 51 -1.74 5.94 9.94
C PHE A 51 -2.56 6.42 8.76
N TYR A 52 -3.28 5.54 8.13
CA TYR A 52 -4.25 5.91 7.10
C TYR A 52 -5.33 4.86 6.99
N GLU A 53 -6.46 5.26 6.43
CA GLU A 53 -7.61 4.40 6.21
C GLU A 53 -7.94 4.37 4.72
N ILE A 54 -8.31 3.21 4.22
CA ILE A 54 -8.78 3.06 2.84
C ILE A 54 -10.29 2.79 2.91
N PRO A 55 -11.14 3.79 2.60
CA PRO A 55 -12.59 3.59 2.64
C PRO A 55 -13.02 2.53 1.62
N ALA A 56 -13.95 1.66 2.00
CA ALA A 56 -14.53 0.70 1.07
C ALA A 56 -15.14 1.40 -0.15
N SER A 57 -15.73 2.57 0.05
CA SER A 57 -16.30 3.39 -1.03
C SER A 57 -15.28 3.79 -2.08
N PHE A 58 -14.03 4.04 -1.68
CA PHE A 58 -12.95 4.31 -2.63
C PHE A 58 -12.66 3.08 -3.49
N VAL A 59 -12.52 1.92 -2.87
CA VAL A 59 -12.27 0.66 -3.60
C VAL A 59 -13.41 0.34 -4.55
N GLN A 60 -14.64 0.61 -4.15
CA GLN A 60 -15.84 0.36 -4.95
C GLN A 60 -15.90 1.19 -6.24
N LEU A 61 -15.19 2.31 -6.33
CA LEU A 61 -15.07 3.05 -7.59
C LEU A 61 -14.37 2.24 -8.69
N PHE A 62 -13.53 1.29 -8.33
CA PHE A 62 -12.77 0.43 -9.24
C PHE A 62 -13.30 -1.00 -9.26
N ILE A 63 -13.80 -1.47 -8.15
CA ILE A 63 -14.31 -2.83 -7.94
C ILE A 63 -15.69 -2.69 -7.27
N PRO A 64 -16.77 -2.48 -8.08
CA PRO A 64 -18.09 -2.15 -7.54
C PRO A 64 -18.66 -3.18 -6.55
N ASP A 65 -18.31 -4.46 -6.71
CA ASP A 65 -18.80 -5.55 -5.85
C ASP A 65 -17.99 -5.73 -4.56
N PHE A 66 -17.00 -4.88 -4.34
CA PHE A 66 -16.18 -4.97 -3.13
C PHE A 66 -17.02 -4.68 -1.89
N ALA A 67 -16.89 -5.53 -0.87
CA ALA A 67 -17.55 -5.36 0.43
C ALA A 67 -16.64 -5.85 1.55
N LEU A 68 -16.70 -5.17 2.68
CA LEU A 68 -16.00 -5.58 3.90
C LEU A 68 -16.93 -6.48 4.71
N THR A 69 -16.79 -7.79 4.54
CA THR A 69 -17.60 -8.78 5.26
C THR A 69 -16.71 -9.65 6.13
N PRO A 70 -17.20 -10.10 7.31
CA PRO A 70 -16.46 -11.02 8.18
C PRO A 70 -16.03 -12.27 7.40
N GLY A 71 -14.78 -12.71 7.62
CA GLY A 71 -14.22 -13.87 6.97
C GLY A 71 -13.69 -13.63 5.56
N LYS A 72 -13.90 -12.44 4.98
CA LYS A 72 -13.35 -12.12 3.67
C LYS A 72 -11.82 -12.13 3.71
N VAL A 73 -11.23 -12.77 2.72
CA VAL A 73 -9.77 -12.81 2.55
C VAL A 73 -9.34 -11.72 1.58
N LEU A 74 -8.45 -10.85 2.03
CA LEU A 74 -7.75 -9.89 1.20
C LEU A 74 -6.31 -10.36 1.02
N ARG A 75 -5.72 -10.03 -0.11
CA ARG A 75 -4.29 -10.27 -0.34
C ARG A 75 -3.58 -8.92 -0.38
N ALA A 76 -2.53 -8.81 0.39
CA ALA A 76 -1.77 -7.57 0.50
C ALA A 76 -0.32 -7.84 0.88
N ASN A 77 0.51 -6.82 0.75
CA ASN A 77 1.82 -6.80 1.36
C ASN A 77 2.13 -5.37 1.80
N CYS A 78 3.02 -5.26 2.74
CA CYS A 78 3.51 -3.98 3.24
C CYS A 78 5.03 -3.95 3.10
N TYR A 79 5.55 -2.81 2.65
CA TYR A 79 6.96 -2.67 2.35
C TYR A 79 7.52 -1.39 2.92
N LYS A 80 8.78 -1.43 3.25
CA LYS A 80 9.54 -0.22 3.50
C LYS A 80 10.73 -0.17 2.53
N CYS A 81 10.78 0.89 1.73
CA CYS A 81 11.86 1.14 0.80
C CYS A 81 12.77 2.23 1.35
N GLY A 82 14.02 1.91 1.58
CA GLY A 82 15.05 2.83 2.05
C GLY A 82 16.28 2.82 1.16
N ASP A 83 16.10 2.73 -0.15
CA ASP A 83 17.17 2.61 -1.14
C ASP A 83 18.11 3.81 -1.19
N LYS A 84 17.60 5.00 -0.89
CA LYS A 84 18.34 6.27 -0.90
C LYS A 84 18.59 6.84 0.49
N THR A 85 18.56 6.00 1.50
CA THR A 85 18.85 6.39 2.87
C THR A 85 20.34 6.20 3.21
N GLU A 86 20.78 6.74 4.33
CA GLU A 86 22.14 6.56 4.84
C GLU A 86 22.50 5.08 4.98
N LYS A 87 21.53 4.25 5.40
CA LYS A 87 21.66 2.80 5.45
C LYS A 87 20.62 2.17 4.54
N PRO A 88 20.94 1.92 3.27
CA PRO A 88 19.97 1.36 2.32
C PRO A 88 19.39 0.04 2.82
N HIS A 89 18.05 -0.10 2.69
CA HIS A 89 17.34 -1.29 3.13
C HIS A 89 16.03 -1.47 2.39
N PHE A 90 15.58 -2.73 2.33
CA PHE A 90 14.27 -3.10 1.80
C PHE A 90 13.64 -4.10 2.76
N ILE A 91 12.44 -3.81 3.24
CA ILE A 91 11.74 -4.64 4.21
C ILE A 91 10.35 -4.95 3.66
N SER A 92 9.90 -6.20 3.80
CA SER A 92 8.53 -6.62 3.47
C SER A 92 7.89 -7.35 4.65
N TRP A 93 6.57 -7.22 4.78
CA TRP A 93 5.80 -8.00 5.75
C TRP A 93 5.74 -9.47 5.35
N ASN A 94 5.35 -9.77 4.11
CA ASN A 94 5.38 -11.12 3.56
C ASN A 94 6.61 -11.28 2.66
N PRO A 95 7.32 -12.41 2.73
CA PRO A 95 8.56 -12.59 1.96
C PRO A 95 8.37 -12.38 0.46
N VAL A 96 9.31 -11.67 -0.14
CA VAL A 96 9.37 -11.46 -1.59
C VAL A 96 10.36 -12.48 -2.17
N THR A 97 9.92 -13.25 -3.16
CA THR A 97 10.67 -14.38 -3.71
C THR A 97 11.58 -14.02 -4.89
N SER A 98 11.61 -12.74 -5.31
CA SER A 98 12.51 -12.29 -6.37
C SER A 98 13.96 -12.20 -5.89
N GLU A 99 14.89 -12.41 -6.79
CA GLU A 99 16.32 -12.28 -6.51
C GLU A 99 16.70 -10.85 -6.14
N ASN A 100 16.17 -9.87 -6.86
CA ASN A 100 16.35 -8.44 -6.58
C ASN A 100 15.09 -7.85 -5.96
N PRO A 101 15.20 -6.77 -5.17
CA PRO A 101 14.04 -6.12 -4.58
C PRO A 101 13.01 -5.72 -5.64
N ASP A 102 11.81 -6.29 -5.54
CA ASP A 102 10.68 -5.99 -6.39
C ASP A 102 9.39 -6.05 -5.59
N PHE A 103 8.77 -4.90 -5.36
CA PHE A 103 7.55 -4.77 -4.57
C PHE A 103 6.27 -4.79 -5.43
N HIS A 104 6.40 -5.09 -6.73
CA HIS A 104 5.27 -5.20 -7.65
C HIS A 104 4.97 -6.65 -8.01
N ARG A 105 4.94 -7.52 -7.01
CA ARG A 105 4.77 -8.98 -7.15
C ARG A 105 3.55 -9.44 -6.36
N SER A 106 2.38 -9.38 -6.98
CA SER A 106 1.13 -9.79 -6.32
C SER A 106 1.12 -11.27 -5.93
N GLN A 107 1.92 -12.11 -6.60
CA GLN A 107 2.07 -13.51 -6.22
C GLN A 107 2.69 -13.69 -4.83
N ASP A 108 3.44 -12.70 -4.34
CA ASP A 108 4.06 -12.71 -3.02
C ASP A 108 3.21 -12.01 -1.94
N PHE A 109 1.98 -11.65 -2.25
CA PHE A 109 1.09 -11.03 -1.26
C PHE A 109 0.65 -12.04 -0.21
N GLY A 110 0.68 -11.62 1.04
CA GLY A 110 0.16 -12.37 2.16
C GLY A 110 -1.36 -12.30 2.25
N ARG A 111 -1.94 -13.09 3.15
CA ARG A 111 -3.38 -13.15 3.37
C ARG A 111 -3.76 -12.35 4.60
N MET A 112 -4.81 -11.56 4.47
CA MET A 112 -5.44 -10.83 5.57
C MET A 112 -6.90 -11.27 5.64
N ILE A 113 -7.35 -11.69 6.82
CA ILE A 113 -8.72 -12.16 7.04
C ILE A 113 -9.46 -11.12 7.87
N LEU A 114 -10.59 -10.66 7.36
CA LEU A 114 -11.42 -9.69 8.07
C LEU A 114 -12.15 -10.37 9.24
N GLY A 115 -12.13 -9.71 10.37
CA GLY A 115 -12.83 -10.16 11.57
C GLY A 115 -14.34 -9.91 11.56
#